data_bef9447a4930c5c091995dce8f4b4061
#
_entry.id   bef9447a4930c5c091995dce8f4b4061
#
_cell.length_a   1.000
_cell.length_b   1.000
_cell.length_c   1.000
_cell.angle_alpha   90.00
_cell.angle_beta   90.00
_cell.angle_gamma   90.00
#
_symmetry.space_group_name_H-M   'P 1'
#
loop_
_entity.id
_entity.type
_entity.pdbx_description
1 polymer ?
#
loop_
_entity_poly.entity_id
_entity_poly.type
_entity_poly.pdbx_seq_one_letter_code
_entity_poly.pdbx_strand_id
1 'polypeptide(L)'
;LYEHILNSPTYSKRIDVRQELGTNFNQLLSFSPDYVGYLVPYLFTPSGFNELDLSVDSPVLKDALKAYEGVAGTSPSALEMYRISRDLKQMYQGDYINYWRDFATHIQVKSISNADELKQTLAVLTTASNNPLAQLYTTISKYTSVELIQPETKKEGEQPPEQDIDKKESARQIYIAFSQYHKQVTADDQGNKPIDALLGQFTEAETWLGKFYEAEDPQKVAYQALTAEIKTSNPISLLAQQEASQPSISKQILGQITKQTNDLVMSLAHAYLNSTWKTEVYQPYETTIAAYYPFNKTASLDASTADVAAFFKVNGILDQFYQTKLKSFSTEERSPYLYGLLPNTGLALDPAVWQMIDKARDIRNALFLADPQNMSLQFQLKAKEMSSDVTEFIIRGEKPLFTYQHGPRLWSKQSWNATAIEQDALGFQIKAQASSIANEKFEGNWAWFKLIEPRVASTTSQQTEVAIKYGESQVELSIKTQGQNNPFVPNFFSAFSLPSSI
;
A
#
# COMPACT_ATOMS: atom_id res chain seq x y z
N LEU A 1 -30.43 -46.23 15.73
CA LEU A 1 -29.91 -47.20 14.79
C LEU A 1 -28.53 -46.82 14.22
N TYR A 2 -28.44 -45.63 13.60
CA TYR A 2 -27.20 -45.15 12.96
C TYR A 2 -26.05 -44.97 13.98
N GLU A 3 -26.30 -44.34 15.11
CA GLU A 3 -25.32 -44.20 16.18
C GLU A 3 -24.83 -45.54 16.74
N HIS A 4 -25.73 -46.54 16.80
CA HIS A 4 -25.36 -47.89 17.22
C HIS A 4 -24.39 -48.55 16.27
N ILE A 5 -24.56 -48.32 14.95
CA ILE A 5 -23.62 -48.79 13.93
C ILE A 5 -22.26 -48.07 14.05
N LEU A 6 -22.26 -46.75 14.20
CA LEU A 6 -21.02 -45.98 14.31
C LEU A 6 -20.22 -46.35 15.58
N ASN A 7 -20.90 -46.64 16.68
CA ASN A 7 -20.29 -47.00 17.95
C ASN A 7 -20.03 -48.50 18.13
N SER A 8 -20.22 -49.30 17.07
CA SER A 8 -19.91 -50.71 17.09
C SER A 8 -18.44 -50.96 17.45
N PRO A 9 -18.13 -51.93 18.33
CA PRO A 9 -16.75 -52.28 18.66
C PRO A 9 -15.89 -52.63 17.43
N THR A 10 -16.51 -53.15 16.38
CA THR A 10 -15.86 -53.47 15.12
C THR A 10 -15.20 -52.27 14.44
N TYR A 11 -15.80 -51.06 14.62
CA TYR A 11 -15.35 -49.82 13.96
C TYR A 11 -14.78 -48.78 14.94
N SER A 12 -14.52 -49.18 16.19
CA SER A 12 -14.05 -48.26 17.25
C SER A 12 -12.62 -47.75 17.09
N LYS A 13 -11.83 -48.32 16.17
CA LYS A 13 -10.45 -47.92 15.86
C LYS A 13 -10.41 -46.49 15.37
N ARG A 14 -9.40 -45.74 15.83
CA ARG A 14 -9.07 -44.39 15.34
C ARG A 14 -7.66 -44.36 14.75
N ILE A 15 -7.46 -43.52 13.75
CA ILE A 15 -6.19 -43.32 13.05
C ILE A 15 -5.72 -41.91 13.33
N ASP A 16 -4.51 -41.78 13.84
CA ASP A 16 -3.88 -40.47 14.05
C ASP A 16 -3.21 -40.02 12.74
N VAL A 17 -3.87 -39.08 12.04
CA VAL A 17 -3.39 -38.58 10.74
C VAL A 17 -2.29 -37.54 10.87
N ARG A 18 -1.94 -37.07 12.11
CA ARG A 18 -0.82 -36.13 12.28
C ARG A 18 0.51 -36.69 11.81
N GLN A 19 0.69 -38.01 11.87
CA GLN A 19 1.89 -38.69 11.38
C GLN A 19 2.07 -38.54 9.85
N GLU A 20 0.99 -38.32 9.11
CA GLU A 20 1.00 -38.15 7.66
C GLU A 20 1.19 -36.69 7.23
N LEU A 21 0.98 -35.72 8.15
CA LEU A 21 1.11 -34.29 7.86
C LEU A 21 2.56 -33.81 7.79
N GLY A 22 3.52 -34.68 8.14
CA GLY A 22 4.95 -34.37 8.09
C GLY A 22 5.48 -33.57 9.28
N THR A 23 6.79 -33.59 9.45
CA THR A 23 7.49 -32.96 10.60
C THR A 23 7.42 -31.43 10.57
N ASN A 24 7.24 -30.83 9.39
CA ASN A 24 7.21 -29.38 9.20
C ASN A 24 5.81 -28.78 9.32
N PHE A 25 4.76 -29.58 9.56
CA PHE A 25 3.39 -29.12 9.66
C PHE A 25 3.26 -27.96 10.64
N ASN A 26 3.76 -28.15 11.85
CA ASN A 26 3.69 -27.16 12.93
C ASN A 26 4.56 -25.90 12.71
N GLN A 27 5.34 -25.83 11.65
CA GLN A 27 6.07 -24.61 11.30
C GLN A 27 5.18 -23.59 10.57
N LEU A 28 4.21 -24.07 9.78
CA LEU A 28 3.31 -23.25 8.97
C LEU A 28 1.86 -23.29 9.45
N LEU A 29 1.40 -24.45 9.94
CA LEU A 29 0.02 -24.75 10.25
C LEU A 29 -0.13 -25.21 11.69
N SER A 30 -1.37 -25.15 12.21
CA SER A 30 -1.73 -25.73 13.50
C SER A 30 -3.19 -26.15 13.48
N PHE A 31 -3.57 -27.05 14.39
CA PHE A 31 -4.98 -27.29 14.65
C PHE A 31 -5.53 -26.23 15.61
N SER A 32 -6.82 -25.94 15.49
CA SER A 32 -7.55 -25.11 16.47
C SER A 32 -7.37 -25.66 17.88
N PRO A 33 -7.34 -24.82 18.92
CA PRO A 33 -7.30 -25.28 20.31
C PRO A 33 -8.42 -26.29 20.58
N ASP A 34 -8.10 -27.32 21.34
CA ASP A 34 -9.04 -28.39 21.77
C ASP A 34 -9.61 -29.28 20.64
N TYR A 35 -9.17 -29.08 19.39
CA TYR A 35 -9.58 -29.93 18.29
C TYR A 35 -8.85 -31.27 18.33
N VAL A 36 -9.63 -32.37 18.37
CA VAL A 36 -9.15 -33.74 18.40
C VAL A 36 -9.52 -34.58 17.16
N GLY A 37 -10.14 -33.94 16.17
CA GLY A 37 -10.58 -34.60 14.92
C GLY A 37 -9.45 -35.14 14.06
N TYR A 38 -8.19 -34.90 14.38
CA TYR A 38 -7.04 -35.58 13.76
C TYR A 38 -6.96 -37.07 14.16
N LEU A 39 -7.69 -37.51 15.17
CA LEU A 39 -7.92 -38.91 15.52
C LEU A 39 -9.13 -39.42 14.72
N VAL A 40 -8.92 -39.73 13.45
CA VAL A 40 -9.97 -40.06 12.49
C VAL A 40 -10.63 -41.39 12.84
N PRO A 41 -11.96 -41.47 13.02
CA PRO A 41 -12.68 -42.73 13.15
C PRO A 41 -12.44 -43.61 11.92
N TYR A 42 -12.23 -44.89 12.14
CA TYR A 42 -11.94 -45.84 11.05
C TYR A 42 -12.95 -45.79 9.90
N LEU A 43 -14.23 -45.63 10.25
CA LEU A 43 -15.30 -45.49 9.27
C LEU A 43 -15.14 -44.33 8.31
N PHE A 44 -14.46 -43.26 8.70
CA PHE A 44 -14.19 -42.11 7.82
C PHE A 44 -12.84 -42.22 7.11
N THR A 45 -12.41 -43.44 6.84
CA THR A 45 -11.26 -43.74 5.99
C THR A 45 -11.69 -44.58 4.78
N PRO A 46 -10.92 -44.61 3.68
CA PRO A 46 -11.23 -45.46 2.52
C PRO A 46 -11.42 -46.96 2.86
N SER A 47 -10.61 -47.48 3.77
CA SER A 47 -10.75 -48.87 4.24
C SER A 47 -12.07 -49.06 4.99
N GLY A 48 -12.40 -48.19 5.94
CA GLY A 48 -13.67 -48.29 6.68
C GLY A 48 -14.87 -48.10 5.77
N PHE A 49 -14.80 -47.18 4.78
CA PHE A 49 -15.85 -47.03 3.77
C PHE A 49 -16.07 -48.33 2.96
N ASN A 50 -15.01 -48.99 2.58
CA ASN A 50 -15.11 -50.25 1.81
C ASN A 50 -15.64 -51.42 2.65
N GLU A 51 -15.26 -51.48 3.93
CA GLU A 51 -15.69 -52.53 4.86
C GLU A 51 -17.14 -52.36 5.35
N LEU A 52 -17.65 -51.12 5.42
CA LEU A 52 -19.00 -50.85 5.90
C LEU A 52 -20.03 -51.31 4.87
N ASP A 53 -20.86 -52.30 5.23
CA ASP A 53 -22.00 -52.79 4.46
C ASP A 53 -23.31 -52.38 5.16
N LEU A 54 -24.03 -51.47 4.52
CA LEU A 54 -25.34 -50.98 4.96
C LEU A 54 -26.49 -51.54 4.11
N SER A 55 -26.27 -52.63 3.39
CA SER A 55 -27.29 -53.30 2.61
C SER A 55 -28.34 -53.95 3.52
N VAL A 56 -29.53 -54.19 2.96
CA VAL A 56 -30.65 -54.83 3.66
C VAL A 56 -30.25 -56.19 4.27
N ASP A 57 -29.35 -56.89 3.61
CA ASP A 57 -28.92 -58.23 4.05
C ASP A 57 -27.66 -58.24 4.94
N SER A 58 -27.07 -57.07 5.19
CA SER A 58 -25.84 -56.98 5.96
C SER A 58 -26.03 -57.44 7.41
N PRO A 59 -25.05 -58.14 7.98
CA PRO A 59 -25.06 -58.51 9.41
C PRO A 59 -25.13 -57.27 10.32
N VAL A 60 -24.47 -56.18 9.99
CA VAL A 60 -24.43 -54.94 10.79
C VAL A 60 -25.78 -54.29 10.87
N LEU A 61 -26.54 -54.25 9.75
CA LEU A 61 -27.89 -53.69 9.75
C LEU A 61 -28.87 -54.61 10.49
N LYS A 62 -28.75 -55.92 10.30
CA LYS A 62 -29.56 -56.90 11.01
C LYS A 62 -29.37 -56.86 12.53
N ASP A 63 -28.14 -56.72 13.02
CA ASP A 63 -27.88 -56.60 14.46
C ASP A 63 -28.39 -55.27 15.02
N ALA A 64 -28.19 -54.15 14.31
CA ALA A 64 -28.73 -52.87 14.71
C ALA A 64 -30.25 -52.85 14.76
N LEU A 65 -30.92 -53.52 13.81
CA LEU A 65 -32.36 -53.67 13.77
C LEU A 65 -32.93 -54.51 14.90
N LYS A 66 -32.28 -55.59 15.29
CA LYS A 66 -32.68 -56.40 16.48
C LYS A 66 -32.70 -55.53 17.75
N ALA A 67 -31.67 -54.67 17.91
CA ALA A 67 -31.63 -53.72 19.02
C ALA A 67 -32.80 -52.70 18.96
N TYR A 68 -33.16 -52.25 17.76
CA TYR A 68 -34.29 -51.34 17.52
C TYR A 68 -35.66 -52.01 17.75
N GLU A 69 -35.84 -53.25 17.27
CA GLU A 69 -37.08 -54.05 17.46
C GLU A 69 -37.39 -54.25 18.95
N GLY A 70 -36.38 -54.47 19.78
CA GLY A 70 -36.53 -54.49 21.24
C GLY A 70 -37.11 -53.24 21.86
N VAL A 71 -37.02 -52.10 21.18
CA VAL A 71 -37.60 -50.83 21.63
C VAL A 71 -38.88 -50.49 20.91
N ALA A 72 -39.01 -50.80 19.61
CA ALA A 72 -40.16 -50.43 18.77
C ALA A 72 -41.31 -51.47 18.80
N GLY A 73 -41.04 -52.72 19.19
CA GLY A 73 -42.03 -53.77 19.32
C GLY A 73 -42.55 -54.37 18.02
N THR A 74 -42.05 -53.93 16.86
CA THR A 74 -42.45 -54.44 15.55
C THR A 74 -41.23 -54.52 14.62
N SER A 75 -41.19 -55.59 13.78
CA SER A 75 -40.18 -55.71 12.72
C SER A 75 -40.59 -54.93 11.48
N PRO A 76 -39.66 -54.22 10.84
CA PRO A 76 -39.94 -53.43 9.63
C PRO A 76 -40.23 -54.33 8.44
N SER A 77 -41.14 -53.89 7.55
CA SER A 77 -41.44 -54.54 6.30
C SER A 77 -40.23 -54.47 5.33
N ALA A 78 -40.22 -55.28 4.28
CA ALA A 78 -39.13 -55.26 3.26
C ALA A 78 -38.95 -53.89 2.61
N LEU A 79 -40.06 -53.13 2.38
CA LEU A 79 -39.97 -51.78 1.80
C LEU A 79 -39.40 -50.78 2.83
N GLU A 80 -39.74 -50.91 4.08
CA GLU A 80 -39.14 -50.09 5.17
C GLU A 80 -37.67 -50.40 5.36
N MET A 81 -37.28 -51.66 5.29
CA MET A 81 -35.88 -52.07 5.32
C MET A 81 -35.05 -51.43 4.20
N TYR A 82 -35.56 -51.41 2.98
CA TYR A 82 -34.95 -50.77 1.85
C TYR A 82 -34.79 -49.22 2.09
N ARG A 83 -35.82 -48.57 2.60
CA ARG A 83 -35.75 -47.12 2.94
C ARG A 83 -34.74 -46.87 4.03
N ILE A 84 -34.72 -47.66 5.09
CA ILE A 84 -33.76 -47.57 6.19
C ILE A 84 -32.32 -47.69 5.67
N SER A 85 -32.06 -48.73 4.85
CA SER A 85 -30.71 -48.94 4.24
C SER A 85 -30.27 -47.73 3.42
N ARG A 86 -31.17 -47.20 2.57
CA ARG A 86 -30.89 -46.02 1.75
C ARG A 86 -30.60 -44.80 2.60
N ASP A 87 -31.44 -44.52 3.59
CA ASP A 87 -31.33 -43.35 4.45
C ASP A 87 -30.02 -43.40 5.30
N LEU A 88 -29.62 -44.60 5.78
CA LEU A 88 -28.37 -44.82 6.48
C LEU A 88 -27.16 -44.58 5.57
N LYS A 89 -27.18 -44.98 4.32
CA LYS A 89 -26.11 -44.71 3.35
C LYS A 89 -25.99 -43.23 3.09
N GLN A 90 -27.08 -42.47 2.98
CA GLN A 90 -27.06 -41.04 2.78
C GLN A 90 -26.52 -40.30 4.03
N MET A 91 -26.93 -40.70 5.23
CA MET A 91 -26.45 -40.17 6.50
C MET A 91 -24.91 -40.38 6.59
N TYR A 92 -24.46 -41.60 6.34
CA TYR A 92 -23.04 -41.94 6.40
C TYR A 92 -22.20 -41.15 5.39
N GLN A 93 -22.67 -41.01 4.15
CA GLN A 93 -22.02 -40.17 3.13
C GLN A 93 -21.93 -38.70 3.61
N GLY A 94 -23.01 -38.18 4.17
CA GLY A 94 -23.06 -36.82 4.71
C GLY A 94 -22.06 -36.62 5.85
N ASP A 95 -22.01 -37.57 6.79
CA ASP A 95 -21.10 -37.51 7.93
C ASP A 95 -19.63 -37.66 7.53
N TYR A 96 -19.33 -38.52 6.54
CA TYR A 96 -18.00 -38.62 5.96
C TYR A 96 -17.53 -37.29 5.37
N ILE A 97 -18.37 -36.63 4.58
CA ILE A 97 -18.07 -35.33 3.99
C ILE A 97 -17.92 -34.25 5.10
N ASN A 98 -18.84 -34.24 6.06
CA ASN A 98 -18.82 -33.25 7.14
C ASN A 98 -17.58 -33.42 8.02
N TYR A 99 -17.16 -34.66 8.31
CA TYR A 99 -15.97 -34.94 9.09
C TYR A 99 -14.71 -34.32 8.44
N TRP A 100 -14.49 -34.58 7.17
CA TRP A 100 -13.30 -34.08 6.48
C TRP A 100 -13.37 -32.58 6.16
N ARG A 101 -14.57 -32.04 6.02
CA ARG A 101 -14.75 -30.56 5.99
C ARG A 101 -14.38 -29.93 7.33
N ASP A 102 -14.88 -30.52 8.42
CA ASP A 102 -14.56 -30.06 9.76
C ASP A 102 -13.04 -30.14 10.03
N PHE A 103 -12.41 -31.25 9.65
CA PHE A 103 -10.97 -31.39 9.70
C PHE A 103 -10.25 -30.24 8.98
N ALA A 104 -10.62 -29.95 7.75
CA ALA A 104 -9.98 -28.88 6.98
C ALA A 104 -10.23 -27.47 7.56
N THR A 105 -11.43 -27.23 8.14
CA THR A 105 -11.76 -25.92 8.74
C THR A 105 -11.07 -25.64 10.07
N HIS A 106 -10.67 -26.69 10.80
CA HIS A 106 -9.93 -26.56 12.05
C HIS A 106 -8.41 -26.44 11.86
N ILE A 107 -7.92 -26.43 10.62
CA ILE A 107 -6.53 -26.13 10.32
C ILE A 107 -6.37 -24.62 10.21
N GLN A 108 -5.49 -24.06 11.01
CA GLN A 108 -5.18 -22.64 11.07
C GLN A 108 -3.80 -22.39 10.46
N VAL A 109 -3.71 -21.36 9.63
CA VAL A 109 -2.44 -20.84 9.12
C VAL A 109 -1.85 -19.93 10.20
N LYS A 110 -0.59 -20.12 10.52
CA LYS A 110 0.13 -19.23 11.44
C LYS A 110 0.18 -17.81 10.86
N SER A 111 0.01 -16.82 11.73
CA SER A 111 0.10 -15.42 11.33
C SER A 111 1.53 -15.05 10.94
N ILE A 112 1.66 -14.21 9.92
CA ILE A 112 2.92 -13.59 9.51
C ILE A 112 2.80 -12.11 9.87
N SER A 113 3.57 -11.65 10.87
CA SER A 113 3.43 -10.30 11.44
C SER A 113 4.63 -9.39 11.15
N ASN A 114 5.75 -9.97 10.73
CA ASN A 114 7.00 -9.25 10.49
C ASN A 114 7.85 -9.91 9.39
N ALA A 115 8.93 -9.24 9.01
CA ALA A 115 9.83 -9.68 7.93
C ALA A 115 10.54 -11.01 8.22
N ASP A 116 10.90 -11.29 9.49
CA ASP A 116 11.58 -12.53 9.86
C ASP A 116 10.61 -13.72 9.76
N GLU A 117 9.38 -13.58 10.24
CA GLU A 117 8.33 -14.58 10.09
C GLU A 117 7.98 -14.81 8.61
N LEU A 118 7.94 -13.77 7.79
CA LEU A 118 7.76 -13.88 6.33
C LEU A 118 8.87 -14.72 5.70
N LYS A 119 10.12 -14.44 6.04
CA LYS A 119 11.30 -15.17 5.56
C LYS A 119 11.25 -16.64 5.99
N GLN A 120 10.94 -16.92 7.25
CA GLN A 120 10.81 -18.29 7.78
C GLN A 120 9.66 -19.04 7.09
N THR A 121 8.52 -18.40 6.90
CA THR A 121 7.36 -19.00 6.21
C THR A 121 7.70 -19.39 4.77
N LEU A 122 8.35 -18.51 4.03
CA LEU A 122 8.78 -18.80 2.66
C LEU A 122 9.79 -19.95 2.63
N ALA A 123 10.78 -19.95 3.52
CA ALA A 123 11.76 -21.04 3.62
C ALA A 123 11.09 -22.42 3.89
N VAL A 124 10.03 -22.44 4.70
CA VAL A 124 9.25 -23.68 4.93
C VAL A 124 8.46 -24.09 3.69
N LEU A 125 7.85 -23.14 2.99
CA LEU A 125 7.07 -23.39 1.77
C LEU A 125 7.92 -23.80 0.58
N THR A 126 9.19 -23.41 0.54
CA THR A 126 10.13 -23.75 -0.55
C THR A 126 10.91 -25.03 -0.28
N THR A 127 10.73 -25.65 0.90
CA THR A 127 11.38 -26.93 1.22
C THR A 127 10.89 -28.04 0.29
N ALA A 128 11.81 -28.70 -0.42
CA ALA A 128 11.49 -29.73 -1.39
C ALA A 128 10.93 -31.02 -0.76
N SER A 129 11.35 -31.36 0.47
CA SER A 129 10.90 -32.56 1.18
C SER A 129 10.02 -32.18 2.38
N ASN A 130 8.97 -32.98 2.63
CA ASN A 130 8.04 -32.79 3.73
C ASN A 130 7.41 -31.37 3.77
N ASN A 131 7.07 -30.84 2.60
CA ASN A 131 6.38 -29.56 2.49
C ASN A 131 5.01 -29.66 3.18
N PRO A 132 4.70 -28.81 4.19
CA PRO A 132 3.50 -28.98 5.01
C PRO A 132 2.20 -28.79 4.22
N LEU A 133 2.20 -27.92 3.21
CA LEU A 133 1.02 -27.67 2.38
C LEU A 133 0.76 -28.84 1.43
N ALA A 134 1.80 -29.35 0.78
CA ALA A 134 1.72 -30.52 -0.12
C ALA A 134 1.31 -31.78 0.67
N GLN A 135 1.88 -32.00 1.87
CA GLN A 135 1.52 -33.12 2.73
C GLN A 135 0.06 -33.05 3.19
N LEU A 136 -0.40 -31.87 3.60
CA LEU A 136 -1.80 -31.66 3.99
C LEU A 136 -2.76 -32.03 2.86
N TYR A 137 -2.52 -31.51 1.66
CA TYR A 137 -3.41 -31.79 0.51
C TYR A 137 -3.34 -33.24 0.08
N THR A 138 -2.18 -33.85 0.14
CA THR A 138 -2.02 -35.29 -0.12
C THR A 138 -2.80 -36.11 0.92
N THR A 139 -2.73 -35.76 2.20
CA THR A 139 -3.47 -36.43 3.27
C THR A 139 -4.98 -36.31 3.07
N ILE A 140 -5.50 -35.09 2.87
CA ILE A 140 -6.94 -34.89 2.60
C ILE A 140 -7.35 -35.68 1.35
N SER A 141 -6.57 -35.59 0.27
CA SER A 141 -6.85 -36.31 -0.96
C SER A 141 -6.87 -37.82 -0.77
N LYS A 142 -5.90 -38.38 -0.06
CA LYS A 142 -5.80 -39.82 0.26
C LYS A 142 -7.07 -40.31 0.98
N TYR A 143 -7.54 -39.59 1.95
CA TYR A 143 -8.69 -40.00 2.77
C TYR A 143 -10.05 -39.68 2.15
N THR A 144 -10.11 -38.83 1.14
CA THR A 144 -11.35 -38.46 0.45
C THR A 144 -11.44 -38.96 -1.00
N SER A 145 -10.41 -39.65 -1.48
CA SER A 145 -10.43 -40.45 -2.71
C SER A 145 -10.79 -41.90 -2.38
N VAL A 146 -12.06 -42.20 -2.34
CA VAL A 146 -12.51 -43.56 -2.01
C VAL A 146 -12.57 -44.39 -3.27
N GLU A 147 -11.57 -45.25 -3.46
CA GLU A 147 -11.59 -46.27 -4.51
C GLU A 147 -12.33 -47.50 -4.02
N LEU A 148 -13.31 -47.96 -4.82
CA LEU A 148 -14.03 -49.15 -4.49
C LEU A 148 -13.16 -50.39 -4.84
N ILE A 149 -12.86 -51.21 -3.84
CA ILE A 149 -12.20 -52.48 -4.02
C ILE A 149 -13.15 -53.38 -4.80
N GLN A 150 -12.83 -53.70 -6.06
CA GLN A 150 -13.58 -54.67 -6.85
C GLN A 150 -13.29 -56.07 -6.33
N PRO A 151 -14.32 -56.94 -6.10
CA PRO A 151 -14.08 -58.32 -5.78
C PRO A 151 -13.35 -58.98 -6.97
N GLU A 152 -12.33 -59.79 -6.67
CA GLU A 152 -11.39 -60.37 -7.65
C GLU A 152 -11.99 -61.32 -8.68
N THR A 153 -13.30 -61.60 -8.61
CA THR A 153 -13.96 -62.54 -9.53
C THR A 153 -15.23 -61.94 -10.13
N LYS A 154 -15.10 -61.29 -11.28
CA LYS A 154 -16.24 -61.06 -12.17
C LYS A 154 -16.34 -62.22 -13.16
N LYS A 155 -17.50 -62.93 -13.15
CA LYS A 155 -17.90 -63.72 -14.30
C LYS A 155 -18.36 -62.77 -15.41
N GLU A 156 -17.81 -62.90 -16.59
CA GLU A 156 -18.22 -62.13 -17.76
C GLU A 156 -19.74 -62.24 -17.96
N GLY A 157 -20.46 -61.12 -17.87
CA GLY A 157 -21.90 -61.04 -18.17
C GLY A 157 -22.84 -60.74 -16.99
N GLU A 158 -22.38 -60.66 -15.72
CA GLU A 158 -23.22 -60.26 -14.62
C GLU A 158 -23.27 -58.72 -14.50
N GLN A 159 -24.51 -58.14 -14.46
CA GLN A 159 -24.69 -56.73 -14.10
C GLN A 159 -24.22 -56.52 -12.64
N PRO A 160 -23.51 -55.43 -12.35
CA PRO A 160 -23.14 -55.17 -10.97
C PRO A 160 -24.39 -55.12 -10.09
N PRO A 161 -24.36 -55.70 -8.86
CA PRO A 161 -25.48 -55.67 -7.96
C PRO A 161 -25.83 -54.20 -7.64
N GLU A 162 -27.14 -53.94 -7.45
CA GLU A 162 -27.68 -52.58 -7.19
C GLU A 162 -26.96 -51.86 -6.01
N GLN A 163 -26.42 -52.58 -5.07
CA GLN A 163 -25.57 -52.16 -3.97
C GLN A 163 -24.28 -51.48 -4.38
N ASP A 164 -23.64 -51.95 -5.48
CA ASP A 164 -22.39 -51.38 -6.01
C ASP A 164 -22.63 -49.99 -6.63
N ILE A 165 -23.85 -49.74 -7.15
CA ILE A 165 -24.21 -48.46 -7.79
C ILE A 165 -24.31 -47.37 -6.74
N ASP A 166 -25.04 -47.60 -5.63
CA ASP A 166 -25.20 -46.64 -4.53
C ASP A 166 -23.86 -46.30 -3.87
N LYS A 167 -23.02 -47.32 -3.64
CA LYS A 167 -21.70 -47.18 -3.03
C LYS A 167 -20.75 -46.37 -3.94
N LYS A 168 -20.82 -46.61 -5.26
CA LYS A 168 -20.08 -45.84 -6.27
C LYS A 168 -20.49 -44.39 -6.30
N GLU A 169 -21.81 -44.11 -6.23
CA GLU A 169 -22.31 -42.74 -6.21
C GLU A 169 -21.88 -42.05 -4.93
N SER A 170 -21.95 -42.66 -3.75
CA SER A 170 -21.47 -42.12 -2.49
C SER A 170 -19.97 -41.79 -2.54
N ALA A 171 -19.15 -42.70 -3.08
CA ALA A 171 -17.73 -42.46 -3.27
C ALA A 171 -17.46 -41.26 -4.20
N ARG A 172 -18.24 -41.17 -5.29
CA ARG A 172 -18.16 -40.04 -6.23
C ARG A 172 -18.55 -38.70 -5.56
N GLN A 173 -19.60 -38.68 -4.75
CA GLN A 173 -20.02 -37.48 -4.03
C GLN A 173 -18.98 -37.02 -2.99
N ILE A 174 -18.34 -37.98 -2.28
CA ILE A 174 -17.22 -37.67 -1.38
C ILE A 174 -16.07 -37.04 -2.19
N TYR A 175 -15.67 -37.66 -3.29
CA TYR A 175 -14.59 -37.13 -4.14
C TYR A 175 -14.89 -35.71 -4.64
N ILE A 176 -16.10 -35.46 -5.15
CA ILE A 176 -16.52 -34.15 -5.66
C ILE A 176 -16.45 -33.08 -4.56
N ALA A 177 -16.87 -33.43 -3.33
CA ALA A 177 -16.87 -32.49 -2.20
C ALA A 177 -15.47 -31.97 -1.86
N PHE A 178 -14.42 -32.72 -2.19
CA PHE A 178 -13.01 -32.38 -1.94
C PHE A 178 -12.20 -32.18 -3.22
N SER A 179 -12.85 -32.00 -4.36
CA SER A 179 -12.21 -31.87 -5.68
C SER A 179 -11.16 -30.76 -5.74
N GLN A 180 -11.32 -29.68 -4.95
CA GLN A 180 -10.33 -28.60 -4.86
C GLN A 180 -8.97 -29.07 -4.31
N TYR A 181 -8.96 -30.03 -3.38
CA TYR A 181 -7.72 -30.60 -2.83
C TYR A 181 -7.16 -31.68 -3.77
N HIS A 182 -8.02 -32.52 -4.34
CA HIS A 182 -7.60 -33.54 -5.33
C HIS A 182 -6.89 -32.92 -6.51
N LYS A 183 -7.45 -31.85 -7.08
CA LYS A 183 -6.85 -31.11 -8.19
C LYS A 183 -5.43 -30.64 -7.91
N GLN A 184 -5.12 -30.27 -6.66
CA GLN A 184 -3.79 -29.77 -6.32
C GLN A 184 -2.69 -30.84 -6.38
N VAL A 185 -3.03 -32.10 -6.08
CA VAL A 185 -2.07 -33.20 -5.94
C VAL A 185 -2.17 -34.26 -7.03
N THR A 186 -3.17 -34.16 -7.92
CA THR A 186 -3.29 -35.04 -9.07
C THR A 186 -2.33 -34.60 -10.17
N ALA A 187 -1.47 -35.50 -10.62
CA ALA A 187 -0.55 -35.24 -11.72
C ALA A 187 -1.30 -35.23 -13.07
N ASP A 188 -0.88 -34.32 -13.95
CA ASP A 188 -1.27 -34.33 -15.35
C ASP A 188 -0.55 -35.48 -16.15
N ASP A 189 -0.81 -35.55 -17.45
CA ASP A 189 -0.20 -36.57 -18.34
C ASP A 189 1.33 -36.47 -18.43
N GLN A 190 1.90 -35.34 -17.99
CA GLN A 190 3.35 -35.08 -17.96
C GLN A 190 3.95 -35.28 -16.55
N GLY A 191 3.13 -35.61 -15.57
CA GLY A 191 3.53 -35.83 -14.18
C GLY A 191 3.58 -34.55 -13.32
N ASN A 192 3.16 -33.40 -13.84
CA ASN A 192 3.15 -32.15 -13.10
C ASN A 192 1.90 -32.02 -12.21
N LYS A 193 2.06 -31.53 -11.02
CA LYS A 193 0.96 -31.27 -10.08
C LYS A 193 0.78 -29.77 -9.90
N PRO A 194 -0.45 -29.23 -9.82
CA PRO A 194 -0.68 -27.81 -9.57
C PRO A 194 -0.01 -27.29 -8.29
N ILE A 195 0.07 -28.11 -7.24
CA ILE A 195 0.77 -27.73 -5.99
C ILE A 195 2.27 -27.46 -6.26
N ASP A 196 2.93 -28.22 -7.13
CA ASP A 196 4.35 -28.02 -7.42
C ASP A 196 4.60 -26.69 -8.14
N ALA A 197 3.65 -26.29 -9.02
CA ALA A 197 3.69 -24.98 -9.66
C ALA A 197 3.53 -23.84 -8.64
N LEU A 198 2.62 -23.98 -7.67
CA LEU A 198 2.45 -23.00 -6.59
C LEU A 198 3.70 -22.89 -5.72
N LEU A 199 4.31 -24.03 -5.35
CA LEU A 199 5.56 -24.04 -4.58
C LEU A 199 6.73 -23.41 -5.35
N GLY A 200 6.77 -23.62 -6.68
CA GLY A 200 7.72 -22.92 -7.56
C GLY A 200 7.59 -21.41 -7.49
N GLN A 201 6.38 -20.89 -7.46
CA GLN A 201 6.14 -19.45 -7.31
C GLN A 201 6.53 -18.89 -5.93
N PHE A 202 6.36 -19.67 -4.85
CA PHE A 202 6.92 -19.29 -3.55
C PHE A 202 8.45 -19.21 -3.60
N THR A 203 9.11 -20.10 -4.35
CA THR A 203 10.57 -20.05 -4.56
C THR A 203 10.98 -18.79 -5.33
N GLU A 204 10.23 -18.40 -6.35
CA GLU A 204 10.47 -17.14 -7.07
C GLU A 204 10.28 -15.93 -6.15
N ALA A 205 9.24 -15.93 -5.32
CA ALA A 205 8.99 -14.87 -4.34
C ALA A 205 10.09 -14.80 -3.27
N GLU A 206 10.55 -15.93 -2.74
CA GLU A 206 11.67 -16.01 -1.80
C GLU A 206 12.96 -15.45 -2.41
N THR A 207 13.29 -15.88 -3.64
CA THR A 207 14.45 -15.40 -4.37
C THR A 207 14.38 -13.90 -4.64
N TRP A 208 13.20 -13.41 -5.00
CA TRP A 208 12.98 -11.99 -5.23
C TRP A 208 13.13 -11.17 -3.94
N LEU A 209 12.55 -11.62 -2.83
CA LEU A 209 12.72 -11.01 -1.51
C LEU A 209 14.16 -11.07 -0.99
N GLY A 210 14.89 -12.14 -1.31
CA GLY A 210 16.32 -12.27 -0.97
C GLY A 210 17.14 -11.07 -1.43
N LYS A 211 16.80 -10.46 -2.58
CA LYS A 211 17.46 -9.26 -3.10
C LYS A 211 17.40 -8.06 -2.15
N PHE A 212 16.35 -7.97 -1.33
CA PHE A 212 16.22 -6.91 -0.33
C PHE A 212 17.01 -7.22 0.93
N TYR A 213 16.99 -8.45 1.40
CA TYR A 213 17.71 -8.85 2.62
C TYR A 213 19.23 -8.89 2.45
N GLU A 214 19.70 -9.18 1.24
CA GLU A 214 21.14 -9.29 0.91
C GLU A 214 21.74 -7.98 0.40
N ALA A 215 20.91 -6.96 0.14
CA ALA A 215 21.38 -5.69 -0.37
C ALA A 215 22.16 -4.90 0.69
N GLU A 216 23.17 -4.18 0.28
CA GLU A 216 23.87 -3.20 1.13
C GLU A 216 22.94 -2.06 1.57
N ASP A 217 22.01 -1.65 0.69
CA ASP A 217 20.96 -0.67 0.96
C ASP A 217 19.58 -1.23 0.59
N PRO A 218 18.92 -1.97 1.50
CA PRO A 218 17.59 -2.54 1.27
C PRO A 218 16.53 -1.50 0.95
N GLN A 219 16.63 -0.31 1.55
CA GLN A 219 15.65 0.77 1.37
C GLN A 219 15.68 1.30 -0.07
N LYS A 220 16.88 1.50 -0.62
CA LYS A 220 17.06 1.93 -2.01
C LYS A 220 16.58 0.88 -3.00
N VAL A 221 16.89 -0.40 -2.75
CA VAL A 221 16.43 -1.50 -3.61
C VAL A 221 14.91 -1.61 -3.60
N ALA A 222 14.26 -1.45 -2.44
CA ALA A 222 12.81 -1.44 -2.34
C ALA A 222 12.19 -0.28 -3.13
N TYR A 223 12.73 0.92 -3.01
CA TYR A 223 12.31 2.07 -3.79
C TYR A 223 12.46 1.82 -5.31
N GLN A 224 13.59 1.26 -5.73
CA GLN A 224 13.83 0.91 -7.13
C GLN A 224 12.87 -0.16 -7.65
N ALA A 225 12.53 -1.14 -6.84
CA ALA A 225 11.54 -2.17 -7.19
C ALA A 225 10.17 -1.56 -7.46
N LEU A 226 9.71 -0.62 -6.63
CA LEU A 226 8.43 0.07 -6.86
C LEU A 226 8.45 0.93 -8.12
N THR A 227 9.55 1.62 -8.40
CA THR A 227 9.69 2.47 -9.61
C THR A 227 9.79 1.67 -10.90
N ALA A 228 10.43 0.50 -10.86
CA ALA A 228 10.53 -0.40 -12.01
C ALA A 228 9.20 -1.12 -12.27
N GLU A 229 8.48 -1.51 -11.24
CA GLU A 229 7.32 -2.38 -11.31
C GLU A 229 6.01 -1.70 -11.69
N ILE A 230 5.92 -0.40 -11.67
CA ILE A 230 4.87 0.31 -12.41
C ILE A 230 4.82 -0.17 -13.88
N LYS A 231 5.88 -0.83 -14.37
CA LYS A 231 6.03 -1.28 -15.77
C LYS A 231 6.10 -2.79 -15.98
N THR A 232 6.28 -3.60 -14.94
CA THR A 232 6.50 -5.05 -15.07
C THR A 232 5.81 -5.85 -13.98
N SER A 233 5.35 -7.07 -14.34
CA SER A 233 4.78 -8.03 -13.38
C SER A 233 5.85 -8.50 -12.38
N ASN A 234 5.52 -8.49 -11.08
CA ASN A 234 6.38 -9.00 -10.01
C ASN A 234 5.86 -10.35 -9.48
N PRO A 235 6.70 -11.21 -8.88
CA PRO A 235 6.27 -12.50 -8.37
C PRO A 235 5.14 -12.40 -7.33
N ILE A 236 5.10 -11.32 -6.58
CA ILE A 236 4.07 -11.10 -5.55
C ILE A 236 2.71 -10.78 -6.18
N SER A 237 2.67 -10.01 -7.26
CA SER A 237 1.43 -9.77 -7.99
C SER A 237 0.91 -11.04 -8.68
N LEU A 238 1.80 -11.93 -9.13
CA LEU A 238 1.42 -13.23 -9.68
C LEU A 238 0.79 -14.13 -8.61
N LEU A 239 1.38 -14.18 -7.41
CA LEU A 239 0.79 -14.89 -6.27
C LEU A 239 -0.59 -14.33 -5.90
N ALA A 240 -0.73 -13.00 -5.85
CA ALA A 240 -2.01 -12.36 -5.54
C ALA A 240 -3.11 -12.68 -6.58
N GLN A 241 -2.77 -12.76 -7.87
CA GLN A 241 -3.72 -13.12 -8.92
C GLN A 241 -4.26 -14.55 -8.78
N GLN A 242 -3.49 -15.47 -8.22
CA GLN A 242 -3.88 -16.86 -8.04
C GLN A 242 -4.71 -17.10 -6.77
N GLU A 243 -4.69 -16.19 -5.82
CA GLU A 243 -5.33 -16.33 -4.51
C GLU A 243 -6.79 -16.79 -4.60
N ALA A 244 -7.58 -16.20 -5.50
CA ALA A 244 -9.00 -16.48 -5.63
C ALA A 244 -9.33 -17.90 -6.07
N SER A 245 -8.42 -18.57 -6.80
CA SER A 245 -8.60 -19.90 -7.35
C SER A 245 -8.13 -21.04 -6.42
N GLN A 246 -7.47 -20.69 -5.32
CA GLN A 246 -6.85 -21.64 -4.41
C GLN A 246 -7.81 -22.15 -3.32
N PRO A 247 -7.56 -23.37 -2.78
CA PRO A 247 -8.22 -23.81 -1.54
C PRO A 247 -8.02 -22.81 -0.39
N SER A 248 -8.95 -22.79 0.58
CA SER A 248 -8.99 -21.79 1.64
C SER A 248 -7.67 -21.60 2.40
N ILE A 249 -6.95 -22.69 2.65
CA ILE A 249 -5.66 -22.67 3.37
C ILE A 249 -4.58 -21.99 2.51
N SER A 250 -4.42 -22.40 1.25
CA SER A 250 -3.51 -21.72 0.32
C SER A 250 -3.88 -20.26 0.14
N LYS A 251 -5.17 -19.95 0.03
CA LYS A 251 -5.67 -18.58 -0.06
C LYS A 251 -5.23 -17.72 1.12
N GLN A 252 -5.34 -18.22 2.34
CA GLN A 252 -4.89 -17.50 3.55
C GLN A 252 -3.36 -17.30 3.53
N ILE A 253 -2.60 -18.33 3.15
CA ILE A 253 -1.13 -18.23 3.06
C ILE A 253 -0.74 -17.18 2.03
N LEU A 254 -1.32 -17.23 0.83
CA LEU A 254 -1.06 -16.25 -0.24
C LEU A 254 -1.40 -14.83 0.19
N GLY A 255 -2.59 -14.62 0.77
CA GLY A 255 -3.00 -13.31 1.25
C GLY A 255 -2.08 -12.73 2.32
N GLN A 256 -1.58 -13.55 3.26
CA GLN A 256 -0.62 -13.11 4.25
C GLN A 256 0.75 -12.78 3.63
N ILE A 257 1.29 -13.65 2.78
CA ILE A 257 2.59 -13.44 2.14
C ILE A 257 2.56 -12.18 1.27
N THR A 258 1.56 -12.05 0.41
CA THR A 258 1.45 -10.91 -0.52
C THR A 258 1.29 -9.60 0.23
N LYS A 259 0.44 -9.57 1.26
CA LYS A 259 0.23 -8.40 2.10
C LYS A 259 1.52 -8.02 2.85
N GLN A 260 2.13 -8.95 3.57
CA GLN A 260 3.33 -8.66 4.37
C GLN A 260 4.52 -8.25 3.49
N THR A 261 4.66 -8.84 2.32
CA THR A 261 5.69 -8.43 1.36
C THR A 261 5.44 -7.02 0.84
N ASN A 262 4.19 -6.70 0.48
CA ASN A 262 3.84 -5.36 0.05
C ASN A 262 4.13 -4.33 1.16
N ASP A 263 3.69 -4.59 2.38
CA ASP A 263 3.89 -3.70 3.52
C ASP A 263 5.39 -3.49 3.83
N LEU A 264 6.19 -4.54 3.75
CA LEU A 264 7.64 -4.47 3.94
C LEU A 264 8.30 -3.59 2.88
N VAL A 265 8.03 -3.86 1.59
CA VAL A 265 8.65 -3.12 0.49
C VAL A 265 8.21 -1.66 0.50
N MET A 266 6.93 -1.39 0.79
CA MET A 266 6.41 -0.04 0.95
C MET A 266 7.10 0.71 2.09
N SER A 267 7.26 0.07 3.24
CA SER A 267 7.93 0.67 4.41
C SER A 267 9.40 1.00 4.12
N LEU A 268 10.13 0.08 3.49
CA LEU A 268 11.53 0.30 3.09
C LEU A 268 11.67 1.43 2.07
N ALA A 269 10.82 1.46 1.04
CA ALA A 269 10.83 2.50 0.03
C ALA A 269 10.49 3.88 0.61
N HIS A 270 9.54 3.94 1.54
CA HIS A 270 9.21 5.17 2.25
C HIS A 270 10.37 5.65 3.13
N ALA A 271 11.05 4.75 3.82
CA ALA A 271 12.23 5.08 4.61
C ALA A 271 13.35 5.65 3.73
N TYR A 272 13.57 5.10 2.52
CA TYR A 272 14.49 5.66 1.54
C TYR A 272 14.11 7.08 1.12
N LEU A 273 12.84 7.29 0.77
CA LEU A 273 12.36 8.63 0.40
C LEU A 273 12.53 9.63 1.53
N ASN A 274 12.20 9.26 2.77
CA ASN A 274 12.38 10.10 3.95
C ASN A 274 13.85 10.47 4.19
N SER A 275 14.75 9.51 4.10
CA SER A 275 16.18 9.76 4.32
C SER A 275 16.76 10.67 3.25
N THR A 276 16.41 10.44 1.98
CA THR A 276 16.88 11.28 0.86
C THR A 276 16.23 12.66 0.89
N TRP A 277 14.92 12.77 1.21
CA TRP A 277 14.26 14.04 1.43
C TRP A 277 14.95 14.87 2.49
N LYS A 278 15.24 14.26 3.64
CA LYS A 278 15.89 14.93 4.75
C LYS A 278 17.28 15.48 4.35
N THR A 279 18.07 14.68 3.64
CA THR A 279 19.46 15.05 3.31
C THR A 279 19.57 15.94 2.06
N GLU A 280 18.78 15.65 1.02
CA GLU A 280 18.91 16.32 -0.27
C GLU A 280 18.05 17.59 -0.36
N VAL A 281 16.96 17.70 0.41
CA VAL A 281 16.01 18.81 0.32
C VAL A 281 15.85 19.56 1.63
N TYR A 282 15.46 18.87 2.72
CA TYR A 282 15.11 19.55 3.96
C TYR A 282 16.31 20.21 4.64
N GLN A 283 17.45 19.55 4.78
CA GLN A 283 18.65 20.12 5.38
C GLN A 283 19.17 21.36 4.63
N PRO A 284 19.32 21.35 3.29
CA PRO A 284 19.63 22.58 2.56
C PRO A 284 18.63 23.70 2.80
N TYR A 285 17.32 23.41 2.76
CA TYR A 285 16.27 24.40 3.07
C TYR A 285 16.40 24.96 4.48
N GLU A 286 16.51 24.11 5.49
CA GLU A 286 16.59 24.50 6.90
C GLU A 286 17.81 25.40 7.17
N THR A 287 18.96 25.04 6.61
CA THR A 287 20.23 25.70 6.89
C THR A 287 20.45 27.00 6.11
N THR A 288 19.89 27.13 4.90
CA THR A 288 20.20 28.26 4.02
C THR A 288 19.01 29.17 3.71
N ILE A 289 17.76 28.73 3.99
CA ILE A 289 16.55 29.46 3.61
C ILE A 289 15.62 29.69 4.79
N ALA A 290 15.20 28.65 5.50
CA ALA A 290 14.12 28.71 6.49
C ALA A 290 14.35 29.71 7.63
N ALA A 291 15.60 29.89 8.06
CA ALA A 291 15.98 30.77 9.15
C ALA A 291 16.12 32.22 8.74
N TYR A 292 16.06 32.56 7.45
CA TYR A 292 16.45 33.86 6.90
C TYR A 292 15.28 34.60 6.24
N TYR A 293 15.38 35.94 6.21
CA TYR A 293 14.41 36.78 5.49
C TYR A 293 14.54 36.56 3.96
N PRO A 294 13.47 36.47 3.17
CA PRO A 294 12.06 36.74 3.48
C PRO A 294 11.25 35.50 3.91
N PHE A 295 11.85 34.33 4.05
CA PHE A 295 11.17 33.10 4.48
C PHE A 295 10.83 33.15 5.98
N ASN A 296 11.72 33.72 6.78
CA ASN A 296 11.45 34.08 8.18
C ASN A 296 11.38 35.60 8.33
N LYS A 297 10.18 36.15 8.54
CA LYS A 297 9.96 37.58 8.66
C LYS A 297 10.64 38.22 9.85
N THR A 298 10.93 37.48 10.91
CA THR A 298 11.58 37.95 12.14
C THR A 298 13.10 37.84 12.08
N ALA A 299 13.65 37.30 11.02
CA ALA A 299 15.09 37.15 10.87
C ALA A 299 15.76 38.51 10.64
N SER A 300 16.91 38.70 11.29
CA SER A 300 17.78 39.87 11.08
C SER A 300 18.71 39.70 9.87
N LEU A 301 18.91 38.48 9.41
CA LEU A 301 19.78 38.16 8.27
C LEU A 301 18.95 37.76 7.05
N ASP A 302 19.42 38.12 5.88
CA ASP A 302 18.82 37.82 4.60
C ASP A 302 19.24 36.40 4.10
N ALA A 303 18.29 35.69 3.50
CA ALA A 303 18.63 34.52 2.71
C ALA A 303 19.52 34.90 1.52
N SER A 304 20.60 34.17 1.33
CA SER A 304 21.46 34.36 0.15
C SER A 304 20.63 34.13 -1.12
N THR A 305 20.67 35.10 -2.04
CA THR A 305 19.97 34.99 -3.32
C THR A 305 20.52 33.83 -4.16
N ALA A 306 21.80 33.48 -4.00
CA ALA A 306 22.39 32.32 -4.66
C ALA A 306 21.80 31.00 -4.15
N ASP A 307 21.61 30.88 -2.82
CA ASP A 307 21.03 29.68 -2.21
C ASP A 307 19.55 29.55 -2.55
N VAL A 308 18.78 30.66 -2.51
CA VAL A 308 17.38 30.68 -2.94
C VAL A 308 17.27 30.29 -4.42
N ALA A 309 18.13 30.82 -5.28
CA ALA A 309 18.16 30.44 -6.68
C ALA A 309 18.49 28.97 -6.87
N ALA A 310 19.52 28.45 -6.20
CA ALA A 310 19.88 27.03 -6.26
C ALA A 310 18.75 26.10 -5.82
N PHE A 311 17.91 26.55 -4.87
CA PHE A 311 16.81 25.75 -4.36
C PHE A 311 15.59 25.75 -5.28
N PHE A 312 15.14 26.93 -5.79
CA PHE A 312 13.84 27.09 -6.48
C PHE A 312 13.92 27.07 -8.02
N LYS A 313 15.08 27.32 -8.64
CA LYS A 313 15.20 27.35 -10.10
C LYS A 313 14.80 26.03 -10.77
N VAL A 314 14.60 26.07 -12.09
CA VAL A 314 14.46 24.85 -12.90
C VAL A 314 15.72 23.99 -12.77
N ASN A 315 15.55 22.71 -12.48
CA ASN A 315 16.61 21.76 -12.11
C ASN A 315 17.36 22.16 -10.82
N GLY A 316 16.79 23.00 -9.97
CA GLY A 316 17.28 23.26 -8.63
C GLY A 316 16.97 22.11 -7.67
N ILE A 317 17.39 22.26 -6.41
CA ILE A 317 17.34 21.18 -5.40
C ILE A 317 15.94 20.53 -5.32
N LEU A 318 14.89 21.34 -5.11
CA LEU A 318 13.55 20.80 -4.96
C LEU A 318 12.98 20.23 -6.26
N ASP A 319 13.26 20.88 -7.39
CA ASP A 319 12.79 20.41 -8.70
C ASP A 319 13.47 19.10 -9.11
N GLN A 320 14.78 18.95 -8.87
CA GLN A 320 15.50 17.70 -9.12
C GLN A 320 14.95 16.54 -8.29
N PHE A 321 14.70 16.79 -6.99
CA PHE A 321 14.10 15.75 -6.13
C PHE A 321 12.72 15.34 -6.65
N TYR A 322 11.87 16.30 -7.01
CA TYR A 322 10.58 16.00 -7.61
C TYR A 322 10.72 15.16 -8.89
N GLN A 323 11.53 15.60 -9.84
CA GLN A 323 11.68 14.93 -11.14
C GLN A 323 12.27 13.53 -11.02
N THR A 324 13.23 13.31 -10.10
CA THR A 324 13.97 12.06 -9.99
C THR A 324 13.37 11.08 -8.98
N LYS A 325 12.68 11.57 -7.96
CA LYS A 325 12.22 10.73 -6.84
C LYS A 325 10.70 10.65 -6.72
N LEU A 326 9.96 11.72 -7.02
CA LEU A 326 8.52 11.77 -6.78
C LEU A 326 7.67 11.62 -8.04
N LYS A 327 8.17 12.03 -9.19
CA LYS A 327 7.38 12.08 -10.42
C LYS A 327 6.83 10.72 -10.84
N SER A 328 7.57 9.64 -10.60
CA SER A 328 7.15 8.27 -10.92
C SER A 328 5.93 7.82 -10.12
N PHE A 329 5.65 8.46 -8.99
CA PHE A 329 4.53 8.19 -8.11
C PHE A 329 3.38 9.21 -8.23
N SER A 330 3.60 10.29 -8.98
CA SER A 330 2.54 11.24 -9.30
C SER A 330 1.82 10.76 -10.55
N THR A 331 0.51 10.49 -10.45
CA THR A 331 -0.35 10.42 -11.62
C THR A 331 -0.53 11.82 -12.20
N GLU A 332 -0.98 11.93 -13.45
CA GLU A 332 -1.38 13.21 -14.05
C GLU A 332 -2.40 13.97 -13.20
N GLU A 333 -3.13 13.28 -12.33
CA GLU A 333 -4.11 13.80 -11.37
C GLU A 333 -3.49 14.22 -10.02
N ARG A 334 -2.17 14.25 -9.88
CA ARG A 334 -1.47 14.67 -8.64
C ARG A 334 -1.83 13.82 -7.40
N SER A 335 -1.97 12.52 -7.58
CA SER A 335 -2.19 11.64 -6.43
C SER A 335 -0.90 11.53 -5.59
N PRO A 336 -0.94 11.86 -4.30
CA PRO A 336 0.21 11.80 -3.41
C PRO A 336 0.46 10.35 -2.92
N TYR A 337 0.30 9.35 -3.79
CA TYR A 337 0.43 7.95 -3.42
C TYR A 337 1.72 7.34 -3.95
N LEU A 338 2.43 6.68 -3.07
CA LEU A 338 3.44 5.69 -3.42
C LEU A 338 2.70 4.38 -3.76
N TYR A 339 2.67 3.99 -5.03
CA TYR A 339 2.00 2.74 -5.43
C TYR A 339 2.72 1.52 -4.87
N GLY A 340 1.96 0.59 -4.28
CA GLY A 340 2.48 -0.67 -3.79
C GLY A 340 2.64 -1.73 -4.87
N LEU A 341 3.08 -2.91 -4.45
CA LEU A 341 3.23 -4.07 -5.32
C LEU A 341 1.87 -4.68 -5.72
N LEU A 342 0.84 -4.43 -4.93
CA LEU A 342 -0.50 -4.96 -5.14
C LEU A 342 -1.44 -3.88 -5.68
N PRO A 343 -2.44 -4.26 -6.51
CA PRO A 343 -3.46 -3.33 -6.98
C PRO A 343 -4.16 -2.63 -5.81
N ASN A 344 -4.44 -1.34 -5.96
CA ASN A 344 -5.12 -0.51 -4.97
C ASN A 344 -4.42 -0.41 -3.60
N THR A 345 -3.14 -0.75 -3.55
CA THR A 345 -2.31 -0.49 -2.38
C THR A 345 -1.37 0.68 -2.63
N GLY A 346 -1.06 1.43 -1.58
CA GLY A 346 -0.15 2.55 -1.68
C GLY A 346 0.10 3.19 -0.32
N LEU A 347 1.18 3.93 -0.22
CA LEU A 347 1.51 4.74 0.93
C LEU A 347 1.26 6.20 0.58
N ALA A 348 0.43 6.87 1.36
CA ALA A 348 0.22 8.30 1.22
C ALA A 348 1.47 9.05 1.71
N LEU A 349 1.98 9.95 0.89
CA LEU A 349 3.00 10.91 1.30
C LEU A 349 2.33 12.08 2.02
N ASP A 350 3.08 12.82 2.86
CA ASP A 350 2.54 13.97 3.57
C ASP A 350 1.96 14.99 2.57
N PRO A 351 0.67 15.34 2.65
CA PRO A 351 0.05 16.32 1.78
C PRO A 351 0.75 17.69 1.80
N ALA A 352 1.41 18.05 2.92
CA ALA A 352 2.18 19.29 3.03
C ALA A 352 3.33 19.35 2.02
N VAL A 353 3.95 18.20 1.67
CA VAL A 353 5.00 18.15 0.64
C VAL A 353 4.47 18.64 -0.70
N TRP A 354 3.29 18.17 -1.10
CA TRP A 354 2.67 18.55 -2.39
C TRP A 354 2.27 20.02 -2.40
N GLN A 355 1.69 20.51 -1.31
CA GLN A 355 1.35 21.93 -1.16
C GLN A 355 2.59 22.80 -1.28
N MET A 356 3.71 22.38 -0.69
CA MET A 356 4.96 23.13 -0.76
C MET A 356 5.63 23.05 -2.13
N ILE A 357 5.49 21.94 -2.85
CA ILE A 357 5.94 21.84 -4.25
C ILE A 357 5.17 22.83 -5.13
N ASP A 358 3.84 22.94 -4.94
CA ASP A 358 3.03 23.92 -5.68
C ASP A 358 3.43 25.35 -5.30
N LYS A 359 3.64 25.61 -4.00
CA LYS A 359 4.11 26.92 -3.51
C LYS A 359 5.50 27.29 -4.08
N ALA A 360 6.40 26.32 -4.18
CA ALA A 360 7.70 26.52 -4.82
C ALA A 360 7.57 26.85 -6.32
N ARG A 361 6.59 26.28 -7.00
CA ARG A 361 6.28 26.67 -8.39
C ARG A 361 5.80 28.11 -8.48
N ASP A 362 4.98 28.58 -7.53
CA ASP A 362 4.57 29.97 -7.47
C ASP A 362 5.75 30.91 -7.29
N ILE A 363 6.67 30.60 -6.37
CA ILE A 363 7.92 31.36 -6.16
C ILE A 363 8.77 31.36 -7.42
N ARG A 364 8.95 30.20 -8.07
CA ARG A 364 9.68 30.10 -9.33
C ARG A 364 9.04 30.92 -10.43
N ASN A 365 7.73 30.82 -10.62
CA ASN A 365 6.99 31.56 -11.64
C ASN A 365 7.03 33.08 -11.42
N ALA A 366 7.16 33.53 -10.17
CA ALA A 366 7.32 34.94 -9.85
C ALA A 366 8.72 35.48 -10.13
N LEU A 367 9.76 34.71 -9.75
CA LEU A 367 11.14 35.23 -9.72
C LEU A 367 12.01 34.79 -10.89
N PHE A 368 11.63 33.72 -11.63
CA PHE A 368 12.43 33.19 -12.76
C PHE A 368 11.68 33.33 -14.10
N LEU A 369 10.73 34.24 -14.18
CA LEU A 369 9.91 34.44 -15.39
C LEU A 369 10.75 34.90 -16.58
N ALA A 370 11.68 35.84 -16.36
CA ALA A 370 12.54 36.40 -17.42
C ALA A 370 13.74 35.53 -17.74
N ASP A 371 14.28 34.83 -16.75
CA ASP A 371 15.45 33.94 -16.88
C ASP A 371 15.27 32.72 -15.96
N PRO A 372 15.23 31.51 -16.51
CA PRO A 372 15.06 30.28 -15.71
C PRO A 372 16.20 29.98 -14.72
N GLN A 373 17.35 30.65 -14.85
CA GLN A 373 18.54 30.41 -14.01
C GLN A 373 18.78 31.56 -13.01
N ASN A 374 18.32 32.79 -13.31
CA ASN A 374 18.61 33.96 -12.51
C ASN A 374 17.31 34.63 -12.02
N MET A 375 17.23 34.86 -10.72
CA MET A 375 16.08 35.53 -10.13
C MET A 375 16.05 37.01 -10.54
N SER A 376 14.90 37.43 -11.01
CA SER A 376 14.59 38.82 -11.31
C SER A 376 13.09 39.08 -11.23
N LEU A 377 12.72 40.33 -11.01
CA LEU A 377 11.34 40.75 -10.98
C LEU A 377 11.18 42.09 -11.72
N GLN A 378 10.28 42.12 -12.70
CA GLN A 378 9.87 43.35 -13.36
C GLN A 378 8.52 43.79 -12.81
N PHE A 379 8.43 45.06 -12.40
CA PHE A 379 7.20 45.62 -11.87
C PHE A 379 7.08 47.10 -12.19
N GLN A 380 5.93 47.69 -11.90
CA GLN A 380 5.68 49.11 -12.14
C GLN A 380 5.16 49.73 -10.85
N LEU A 381 5.59 50.96 -10.58
CA LEU A 381 5.10 51.81 -9.49
C LEU A 381 4.30 52.97 -10.05
N LYS A 382 3.24 53.35 -9.32
CA LYS A 382 2.46 54.53 -9.61
C LYS A 382 2.01 55.15 -8.25
N ALA A 383 2.16 56.46 -8.10
CA ALA A 383 1.52 57.18 -6.99
C ALA A 383 0.00 57.09 -7.11
N LYS A 384 -0.68 56.68 -6.04
CA LYS A 384 -2.13 56.62 -5.96
C LYS A 384 -2.67 57.87 -5.23
N GLU A 385 -2.18 58.08 -4.02
CA GLU A 385 -2.50 59.27 -3.23
C GLU A 385 -1.25 59.76 -2.51
N MET A 386 -1.22 61.07 -2.22
CA MET A 386 -0.21 61.72 -1.40
C MET A 386 -0.85 62.86 -0.65
N SER A 387 -0.63 62.93 0.67
CA SER A 387 -1.14 63.98 1.53
C SER A 387 -0.70 65.35 1.04
N SER A 388 -1.53 66.38 1.22
CA SER A 388 -1.28 67.75 0.72
C SER A 388 -0.09 68.45 1.37
N ASP A 389 0.28 68.04 2.56
CA ASP A 389 1.46 68.51 3.30
C ASP A 389 2.77 67.95 2.78
N VAL A 390 2.73 66.80 2.09
CA VAL A 390 3.89 66.16 1.46
C VAL A 390 4.16 66.82 0.10
N THR A 391 5.35 67.39 -0.07
CA THR A 391 5.75 68.06 -1.31
C THR A 391 6.45 67.13 -2.29
N GLU A 392 7.14 66.14 -1.79
CA GLU A 392 7.87 65.17 -2.62
C GLU A 392 7.99 63.83 -1.90
N PHE A 393 7.82 62.77 -2.68
CA PHE A 393 8.12 61.39 -2.31
C PHE A 393 9.16 60.82 -3.27
N ILE A 394 10.22 60.21 -2.71
CA ILE A 394 11.31 59.63 -3.49
C ILE A 394 11.58 58.20 -3.00
N ILE A 395 11.62 57.24 -3.91
CA ILE A 395 12.33 55.96 -3.70
C ILE A 395 13.65 56.02 -4.44
N ARG A 396 14.74 55.71 -3.75
CA ARG A 396 16.09 55.80 -4.31
C ARG A 396 16.97 54.61 -3.92
N GLY A 397 17.84 54.20 -4.83
CA GLY A 397 19.09 53.55 -4.57
C GLY A 397 20.22 54.56 -4.57
N GLU A 398 21.28 54.33 -5.31
CA GLU A 398 22.33 55.35 -5.58
C GLU A 398 21.75 56.57 -6.31
N LYS A 399 20.74 56.33 -7.14
CA LYS A 399 20.00 57.38 -7.88
C LYS A 399 18.52 57.27 -7.54
N PRO A 400 17.73 58.36 -7.78
CA PRO A 400 16.28 58.30 -7.67
C PRO A 400 15.71 57.23 -8.64
N LEU A 401 14.95 56.27 -8.11
CA LEU A 401 14.26 55.22 -8.86
C LEU A 401 12.81 55.58 -9.18
N PHE A 402 12.17 56.30 -8.22
CA PHE A 402 10.81 56.80 -8.36
C PHE A 402 10.68 58.14 -7.61
N THR A 403 10.12 59.15 -8.26
CA THR A 403 9.85 60.46 -7.65
C THR A 403 8.44 60.91 -7.98
N TYR A 404 7.72 61.42 -7.00
CA TYR A 404 6.39 61.98 -7.17
C TYR A 404 6.24 63.31 -6.41
N GLN A 405 5.70 64.34 -7.10
CA GLN A 405 5.57 65.73 -6.63
C GLN A 405 4.20 66.29 -7.03
N HIS A 406 3.09 65.60 -6.73
CA HIS A 406 1.72 65.93 -7.11
C HIS A 406 1.46 66.14 -8.63
N GLY A 407 2.34 65.54 -9.46
CA GLY A 407 2.21 65.56 -10.90
C GLY A 407 1.27 64.47 -11.44
N PRO A 408 1.29 64.24 -12.76
CA PRO A 408 0.54 63.15 -13.35
C PRO A 408 0.92 61.79 -12.75
N ARG A 409 -0.07 60.97 -12.44
CA ARG A 409 0.12 59.63 -11.86
C ARG A 409 0.43 58.60 -12.93
N LEU A 410 1.67 58.57 -13.35
CA LEU A 410 2.14 57.66 -14.41
C LEU A 410 2.80 56.40 -13.85
N TRP A 411 2.70 55.29 -14.56
CA TRP A 411 3.38 54.07 -14.22
C TRP A 411 4.90 54.21 -14.54
N SER A 412 5.73 53.99 -13.53
CA SER A 412 7.19 53.95 -13.64
C SER A 412 7.67 52.50 -13.56
N LYS A 413 8.45 52.07 -14.56
CA LYS A 413 9.04 50.73 -14.60
C LYS A 413 10.15 50.61 -13.57
N GLN A 414 10.13 49.51 -12.84
CA GLN A 414 11.13 49.12 -11.86
C GLN A 414 11.59 47.69 -12.13
N SER A 415 12.79 47.40 -11.69
CA SER A 415 13.33 46.05 -11.73
C SER A 415 14.03 45.70 -10.43
N TRP A 416 13.89 44.44 -10.01
CA TRP A 416 14.72 43.84 -9.01
C TRP A 416 15.51 42.72 -9.68
N ASN A 417 16.82 42.65 -9.39
CA ASN A 417 17.70 41.58 -9.86
C ASN A 417 18.54 41.08 -8.69
N ALA A 418 18.50 39.79 -8.43
CA ALA A 418 19.18 39.16 -7.30
C ALA A 418 20.71 39.32 -7.30
N THR A 419 21.31 39.59 -8.45
CA THR A 419 22.79 39.72 -8.63
C THR A 419 23.26 41.17 -8.78
N ALA A 420 22.33 42.16 -8.77
CA ALA A 420 22.69 43.53 -8.98
C ALA A 420 23.19 44.19 -7.67
N ILE A 421 24.43 44.59 -7.66
CA ILE A 421 25.10 45.24 -6.52
C ILE A 421 24.48 46.59 -6.18
N GLU A 422 23.83 47.24 -7.15
CA GLU A 422 23.18 48.56 -6.98
C GLU A 422 21.97 48.60 -6.05
N GLN A 423 21.47 47.44 -5.64
CA GLN A 423 20.29 47.31 -4.78
C GLN A 423 20.58 47.29 -3.26
N ASP A 424 21.86 47.31 -2.87
CA ASP A 424 22.27 47.23 -1.47
C ASP A 424 21.92 48.49 -0.64
N ALA A 425 21.42 49.56 -1.26
CA ALA A 425 21.10 50.81 -0.62
C ALA A 425 19.73 51.41 -1.01
N LEU A 426 18.69 50.56 -0.99
CA LEU A 426 17.32 51.02 -1.25
C LEU A 426 16.78 51.85 -0.04
N GLY A 427 16.09 52.94 -0.32
CA GLY A 427 15.40 53.71 0.71
C GLY A 427 14.26 54.55 0.15
N PHE A 428 13.47 55.13 1.05
CA PHE A 428 12.54 56.17 0.66
C PHE A 428 12.73 57.45 1.49
N GLN A 429 12.31 58.54 0.93
CA GLN A 429 12.31 59.85 1.56
C GLN A 429 10.95 60.53 1.32
N ILE A 430 10.40 61.11 2.39
CA ILE A 430 9.22 61.98 2.34
C ILE A 430 9.69 63.39 2.71
N LYS A 431 9.35 64.37 1.86
CA LYS A 431 9.63 65.83 2.14
C LYS A 431 8.32 66.57 2.32
N ALA A 432 8.31 67.47 3.30
CA ALA A 432 7.25 68.46 3.53
C ALA A 432 7.89 69.83 3.64
N GLN A 433 7.41 70.79 2.86
CA GLN A 433 7.91 72.19 2.87
C GLN A 433 9.43 72.34 2.76
N ALA A 434 10.10 71.65 1.91
CA ALA A 434 11.55 71.68 1.74
C ALA A 434 12.38 70.92 2.81
N SER A 435 11.75 70.35 3.83
CA SER A 435 12.41 69.53 4.86
C SER A 435 12.13 68.07 4.68
N SER A 436 13.10 67.19 4.91
CA SER A 436 12.88 65.77 4.98
C SER A 436 12.23 65.41 6.31
N ILE A 437 11.00 64.88 6.28
CA ILE A 437 10.27 64.46 7.47
C ILE A 437 10.42 62.94 7.74
N ALA A 438 10.71 62.15 6.69
CA ALA A 438 11.02 60.74 6.84
C ALA A 438 12.14 60.35 5.89
N ASN A 439 13.03 59.48 6.35
CA ASN A 439 14.08 58.87 5.54
C ASN A 439 14.39 57.51 6.14
N GLU A 440 14.07 56.45 5.38
CA GLU A 440 14.27 55.06 5.81
C GLU A 440 15.11 54.32 4.77
N LYS A 441 16.04 53.50 5.22
CA LYS A 441 16.91 52.70 4.39
C LYS A 441 16.71 51.22 4.65
N PHE A 442 16.82 50.44 3.59
CA PHE A 442 16.70 48.97 3.59
C PHE A 442 17.97 48.38 2.95
N GLU A 443 18.62 47.52 3.69
CA GLU A 443 19.86 46.88 3.25
C GLU A 443 19.62 45.48 2.75
N GLY A 444 20.53 45.00 1.91
CA GLY A 444 20.59 43.62 1.36
C GLY A 444 19.75 43.44 0.10
N ASN A 445 19.95 42.25 -0.51
CA ASN A 445 19.33 41.95 -1.79
C ASN A 445 17.80 41.87 -1.78
N TRP A 446 17.18 41.79 -0.60
CA TRP A 446 15.71 41.76 -0.43
C TRP A 446 15.13 43.13 -0.06
N ALA A 447 15.87 44.22 -0.23
CA ALA A 447 15.49 45.57 0.19
C ALA A 447 14.11 46.03 -0.36
N TRP A 448 13.77 45.71 -1.61
CA TRP A 448 12.42 45.99 -2.16
C TRP A 448 11.30 45.34 -1.37
N PHE A 449 11.49 44.08 -0.96
CA PHE A 449 10.51 43.35 -0.18
C PHE A 449 10.40 43.91 1.24
N LYS A 450 11.50 44.32 1.87
CA LYS A 450 11.55 44.98 3.17
C LYS A 450 10.83 46.33 3.15
N LEU A 451 10.93 47.06 2.04
CA LEU A 451 10.20 48.32 1.86
C LEU A 451 8.70 48.08 1.71
N ILE A 452 8.31 47.11 0.87
CA ILE A 452 6.91 46.95 0.42
C ILE A 452 6.10 46.13 1.43
N GLU A 453 6.56 44.96 1.81
CA GLU A 453 5.76 43.95 2.52
C GLU A 453 5.12 44.47 3.82
N PRO A 454 5.82 45.18 4.71
CA PRO A 454 5.22 45.67 5.95
C PRO A 454 4.17 46.78 5.73
N ARG A 455 4.09 47.34 4.54
CA ARG A 455 3.26 48.49 4.18
C ARG A 455 2.13 48.15 3.22
N VAL A 456 1.91 46.88 2.97
CA VAL A 456 0.83 46.42 2.09
C VAL A 456 -0.53 46.71 2.74
N ALA A 457 -1.37 47.42 2.00
CA ALA A 457 -2.74 47.76 2.40
C ALA A 457 -3.76 46.80 1.79
N SER A 458 -3.59 46.43 0.54
CA SER A 458 -4.44 45.46 -0.15
C SER A 458 -3.68 44.80 -1.33
N THR A 459 -4.13 43.60 -1.75
CA THR A 459 -3.51 42.87 -2.83
C THR A 459 -4.54 42.18 -3.72
N THR A 460 -4.18 42.02 -5.00
CA THR A 460 -4.78 41.12 -5.96
C THR A 460 -3.69 40.24 -6.57
N SER A 461 -4.04 39.35 -7.48
CA SER A 461 -3.07 38.48 -8.20
C SER A 461 -1.97 39.26 -8.93
N GLN A 462 -2.20 40.48 -9.34
CA GLN A 462 -1.27 41.28 -10.16
C GLN A 462 -0.95 42.67 -9.58
N GLN A 463 -1.68 43.14 -8.57
CA GLN A 463 -1.54 44.47 -8.04
C GLN A 463 -1.49 44.49 -6.51
N THR A 464 -0.60 45.31 -5.96
CA THR A 464 -0.44 45.54 -4.52
C THR A 464 -0.58 47.04 -4.27
N GLU A 465 -1.43 47.41 -3.31
CA GLU A 465 -1.52 48.78 -2.79
C GLU A 465 -0.67 48.86 -1.52
N VAL A 466 0.16 49.91 -1.46
CA VAL A 466 1.11 50.14 -0.36
C VAL A 466 0.83 51.50 0.23
N ALA A 467 0.75 51.57 1.55
CA ALA A 467 0.56 52.83 2.30
C ALA A 467 1.79 53.12 3.17
N ILE A 468 2.52 54.17 2.87
CA ILE A 468 3.66 54.65 3.64
C ILE A 468 3.19 55.82 4.49
N LYS A 469 3.19 55.64 5.81
CA LYS A 469 2.70 56.65 6.78
C LYS A 469 3.84 57.17 7.63
N TYR A 470 3.83 58.47 7.89
CA TYR A 470 4.71 59.12 8.83
C TYR A 470 3.98 60.28 9.54
N GLY A 471 3.62 60.06 10.79
CA GLY A 471 2.69 60.95 11.49
C GLY A 471 1.34 61.02 10.79
N GLU A 472 0.87 62.23 10.49
CA GLU A 472 -0.36 62.47 9.71
C GLU A 472 -0.14 62.43 8.19
N SER A 473 1.13 62.38 7.73
CA SER A 473 1.49 62.35 6.33
C SER A 473 1.39 60.93 5.77
N GLN A 474 0.83 60.79 4.57
CA GLN A 474 0.66 59.47 3.91
C GLN A 474 0.98 59.56 2.43
N VAL A 475 1.64 58.52 1.92
CA VAL A 475 1.83 58.29 0.50
C VAL A 475 1.32 56.91 0.16
N GLU A 476 0.38 56.80 -0.76
CA GLU A 476 -0.12 55.54 -1.30
C GLU A 476 0.46 55.26 -2.69
N LEU A 477 0.91 54.06 -2.87
CA LEU A 477 1.46 53.58 -4.14
C LEU A 477 0.67 52.36 -4.64
N SER A 478 0.46 52.30 -5.95
CA SER A 478 0.02 51.08 -6.61
C SER A 478 1.23 50.39 -7.28
N ILE A 479 1.40 49.13 -7.02
CA ILE A 479 2.45 48.27 -7.61
C ILE A 479 1.81 47.27 -8.51
N LYS A 480 2.26 47.13 -9.73
CA LYS A 480 1.80 46.11 -10.70
C LYS A 480 2.97 45.23 -11.08
N THR A 481 2.80 43.89 -10.89
CA THR A 481 3.79 42.90 -11.27
C THR A 481 3.52 42.32 -12.68
N GLN A 482 4.56 41.86 -13.34
CA GLN A 482 4.42 41.04 -14.56
C GLN A 482 4.19 39.58 -14.15
N GLY A 483 3.40 38.88 -14.93
CA GLY A 483 3.09 37.47 -14.66
C GLY A 483 1.83 37.26 -13.80
N GLN A 484 1.53 36.01 -13.48
CA GLN A 484 0.33 35.62 -12.75
C GLN A 484 0.54 35.61 -11.23
N ASN A 485 1.77 35.48 -10.78
CA ASN A 485 2.12 35.38 -9.35
C ASN A 485 2.73 36.70 -8.87
N ASN A 486 2.11 37.29 -7.87
CA ASN A 486 2.53 38.56 -7.27
C ASN A 486 3.35 38.29 -6.00
N PRO A 487 4.69 38.47 -6.02
CA PRO A 487 5.53 38.19 -4.87
C PRO A 487 5.42 39.25 -3.74
N PHE A 488 4.70 40.34 -3.95
CA PHE A 488 4.42 41.36 -2.93
C PHE A 488 3.14 41.07 -2.13
N VAL A 489 2.48 39.93 -2.37
CA VAL A 489 1.38 39.47 -1.51
C VAL A 489 1.93 39.16 -0.12
N PRO A 490 1.27 39.57 0.98
CA PRO A 490 1.72 39.24 2.32
C PRO A 490 1.92 37.72 2.51
N ASN A 491 2.99 37.38 3.19
CA ASN A 491 3.39 36.01 3.43
C ASN A 491 3.76 35.18 2.19
N PHE A 492 4.01 35.81 1.04
CA PHE A 492 4.35 35.07 -0.18
C PHE A 492 5.49 34.07 0.02
N PHE A 493 6.59 34.50 0.63
CA PHE A 493 7.73 33.64 0.93
C PHE A 493 7.58 32.90 2.25
N SER A 494 7.12 33.55 3.30
CA SER A 494 7.04 32.97 4.64
C SER A 494 5.96 31.88 4.79
N ALA A 495 5.03 31.78 3.83
CA ALA A 495 4.11 30.66 3.74
C ALA A 495 4.75 29.39 3.16
N PHE A 496 5.97 29.46 2.65
CA PHE A 496 6.73 28.30 2.22
C PHE A 496 7.46 27.68 3.42
N SER A 497 7.02 26.51 3.85
CA SER A 497 7.59 25.79 4.99
C SER A 497 7.58 24.28 4.71
N LEU A 498 8.74 23.70 4.44
CA LEU A 498 8.86 22.28 4.16
C LEU A 498 8.70 21.45 5.43
N PRO A 499 7.97 20.32 5.36
CA PRO A 499 7.98 19.32 6.41
C PRO A 499 9.33 18.60 6.45
N SER A 500 9.74 18.17 7.65
CA SER A 500 11.01 17.44 7.86
C SER A 500 10.97 16.01 7.34
N SER A 501 9.77 15.49 7.04
CA SER A 501 9.52 14.13 6.49
C SER A 501 8.52 14.21 5.33
N ILE A 502 8.50 13.18 4.50
CA ILE A 502 7.70 13.10 3.28
C ILE A 502 6.53 12.13 3.43
#